data_2f7fbb46e4c70104d4cb12a84a302f8a
#
_entry.id   2f7fbb46e4c70104d4cb12a84a302f8a
#
_cell.length_a   1.000
_cell.length_b   1.000
_cell.length_c   1.000
_cell.angle_alpha   90.00
_cell.angle_beta   90.00
_cell.angle_gamma   90.00
#
_symmetry.space_group_name_H-M   'P 1'
#
loop_
_entity.id
_entity.type
_entity.pdbx_description
1 polymer ?
#
loop_
_entity_poly.entity_id
_entity_poly.type
_entity_poly.pdbx_seq_one_letter_code
_entity_poly.pdbx_strand_id
1 'polypeptide(L)'
;MRTEARLWRLIEERTHPDADVAAIDRRIWDLFGEQWAIAFTDLAGFSRKAAEFGIVHFLQVIYEQRRMLLPVVERHDGVLVKCEADSMMLLFRRPATAVRCALDMQRTCAQINQRRRVEEHVLLGVGVGFGPLLRVSDHEVFGAEVNAASKLGEDVARAGEILVTDLARAAMIDAGETGYEYTELGQEAGGSPRNWRVHLL
;
A
#
# COMPACT_ATOMS: atom_id res chain seq x y z
N MET A 1 2.76 -9.99 -24.85
CA MET A 1 1.66 -9.34 -24.10
C MET A 1 1.62 -9.97 -22.72
N ARG A 2 1.70 -9.15 -21.65
CA ARG A 2 1.53 -9.59 -20.27
C ARG A 2 0.03 -9.83 -20.05
N THR A 3 -0.37 -11.03 -19.73
CA THR A 3 -1.76 -11.35 -19.41
C THR A 3 -1.80 -12.29 -18.22
N GLU A 4 -2.78 -12.15 -17.38
CA GLU A 4 -3.01 -13.05 -16.25
C GLU A 4 -3.06 -14.52 -16.69
N ALA A 5 -3.73 -14.82 -17.79
CA ALA A 5 -3.77 -16.16 -18.36
C ALA A 5 -2.38 -16.71 -18.74
N ARG A 6 -1.41 -15.84 -19.09
CA ARG A 6 -0.04 -16.28 -19.35
C ARG A 6 0.72 -16.62 -18.08
N LEU A 7 0.50 -15.86 -17.01
CA LEU A 7 1.07 -16.18 -15.71
C LEU A 7 0.58 -17.55 -15.24
N TRP A 8 -0.74 -17.76 -15.25
CA TRP A 8 -1.31 -19.01 -14.77
C TRP A 8 -0.87 -20.23 -15.56
N ARG A 9 -0.64 -20.10 -16.87
CA ARG A 9 -0.03 -21.19 -17.67
C ARG A 9 1.41 -21.49 -17.23
N LEU A 10 2.21 -20.46 -16.91
CA LEU A 10 3.58 -20.68 -16.40
C LEU A 10 3.56 -21.32 -15.01
N ILE A 11 2.61 -20.95 -14.18
CA ILE A 11 2.41 -21.59 -12.87
C ILE A 11 1.96 -23.05 -13.06
N GLU A 12 1.09 -23.34 -14.02
CA GLU A 12 0.72 -24.71 -14.38
C GLU A 12 1.92 -25.52 -14.86
N GLU A 13 2.72 -24.99 -15.82
CA GLU A 13 3.98 -25.61 -16.25
C GLU A 13 4.89 -25.95 -15.06
N ARG A 14 4.98 -25.06 -14.07
CA ARG A 14 5.80 -25.18 -12.86
C ARG A 14 5.37 -26.34 -11.95
N THR A 15 4.10 -26.77 -12.01
CA THR A 15 3.58 -27.88 -11.20
C THR A 15 3.92 -29.27 -11.74
N HIS A 16 4.41 -29.38 -12.98
CA HIS A 16 4.77 -30.68 -13.54
C HIS A 16 5.99 -31.30 -12.83
N PRO A 17 6.00 -32.62 -12.62
CA PRO A 17 7.09 -33.30 -11.90
C PRO A 17 8.47 -33.10 -12.53
N ASP A 18 8.54 -32.97 -13.85
CA ASP A 18 9.77 -32.82 -14.62
C ASP A 18 10.09 -31.38 -15.02
N ALA A 19 9.41 -30.39 -14.39
CA ALA A 19 9.57 -28.99 -14.73
C ALA A 19 10.94 -28.44 -14.31
N ASP A 20 11.59 -27.69 -15.18
CA ASP A 20 12.71 -26.83 -14.80
C ASP A 20 12.13 -25.57 -14.08
N VAL A 21 11.86 -25.75 -12.78
CA VAL A 21 11.28 -24.71 -11.92
C VAL A 21 12.10 -23.42 -11.98
N ALA A 22 13.43 -23.52 -11.96
CA ALA A 22 14.30 -22.35 -11.98
C ALA A 22 14.23 -21.58 -13.31
N ALA A 23 14.11 -22.26 -14.43
CA ALA A 23 13.92 -21.62 -15.73
C ALA A 23 12.55 -20.96 -15.84
N ILE A 24 11.49 -21.60 -15.31
CA ILE A 24 10.14 -21.05 -15.32
C ILE A 24 10.08 -19.82 -14.41
N ASP A 25 10.67 -19.87 -13.21
CA ASP A 25 10.69 -18.73 -12.27
C ASP A 25 11.42 -17.52 -12.90
N ARG A 26 12.59 -17.72 -13.54
CA ARG A 26 13.26 -16.64 -14.29
C ARG A 26 12.37 -16.05 -15.36
N ARG A 27 11.68 -16.90 -16.14
CA ARG A 27 10.79 -16.46 -17.21
C ARG A 27 9.59 -15.66 -16.68
N ILE A 28 9.06 -16.03 -15.50
CA ILE A 28 7.99 -15.25 -14.81
C ILE A 28 8.52 -13.88 -14.42
N TRP A 29 9.70 -13.81 -13.78
CA TRP A 29 10.30 -12.54 -13.39
C TRP A 29 10.67 -11.66 -14.59
N ASP A 30 11.19 -12.22 -15.69
CA ASP A 30 11.49 -11.49 -16.93
C ASP A 30 10.25 -10.88 -17.57
N LEU A 31 9.10 -11.54 -17.43
CA LEU A 31 7.86 -11.09 -18.03
C LEU A 31 7.07 -10.10 -17.16
N PHE A 32 7.01 -10.34 -15.86
CA PHE A 32 6.11 -9.65 -14.93
C PHE A 32 6.85 -8.88 -13.83
N GLY A 33 8.16 -9.11 -13.65
CA GLY A 33 8.95 -8.47 -12.60
C GLY A 33 9.11 -6.97 -12.83
N GLU A 34 8.76 -6.19 -11.82
CA GLU A 34 8.97 -4.74 -11.77
C GLU A 34 9.39 -4.35 -10.35
N GLN A 35 9.97 -3.16 -10.20
CA GLN A 35 10.29 -2.60 -8.88
C GLN A 35 9.43 -1.37 -8.61
N TRP A 36 8.72 -1.38 -7.48
CA TRP A 36 7.81 -0.34 -7.08
C TRP A 36 7.80 -0.12 -5.57
N ALA A 37 7.43 1.09 -5.17
CA ALA A 37 6.90 1.34 -3.85
C ALA A 37 5.40 1.08 -3.88
N ILE A 38 4.94 0.32 -2.89
CA ILE A 38 3.54 -0.07 -2.72
C ILE A 38 3.02 0.61 -1.45
N ALA A 39 1.87 1.28 -1.52
CA ALA A 39 1.22 1.83 -0.36
C ALA A 39 -0.19 1.25 -0.21
N PHE A 40 -0.52 0.84 1.01
CA PHE A 40 -1.88 0.50 1.42
C PHE A 40 -2.38 1.54 2.41
N THR A 41 -3.57 2.04 2.18
CA THR A 41 -4.27 2.92 3.12
C THR A 41 -5.47 2.20 3.69
N ASP A 42 -5.77 2.44 4.96
CA ASP A 42 -6.94 1.91 5.63
C ASP A 42 -7.61 2.97 6.51
N LEU A 43 -8.94 2.86 6.69
CA LEU A 43 -9.69 3.74 7.58
C LEU A 43 -9.66 3.22 9.02
N ALA A 44 -8.97 3.93 9.88
CA ALA A 44 -8.90 3.58 11.29
C ALA A 44 -10.29 3.61 11.95
N GLY A 45 -10.67 2.47 12.57
CA GLY A 45 -11.94 2.32 13.27
C GLY A 45 -13.17 2.02 12.40
N PHE A 46 -12.94 1.64 11.15
CA PHE A 46 -13.97 1.27 10.17
C PHE A 46 -15.01 0.30 10.69
N SER A 47 -14.62 -0.90 11.07
CA SER A 47 -15.56 -1.97 11.46
C SER A 47 -16.46 -1.57 12.63
N ARG A 48 -15.92 -0.80 13.59
CA ARG A 48 -16.70 -0.31 14.74
C ARG A 48 -17.74 0.71 14.30
N LYS A 49 -17.36 1.67 13.47
CA LYS A 49 -18.28 2.72 12.96
C LYS A 49 -19.35 2.12 12.05
N ALA A 50 -19.02 1.15 11.21
CA ALA A 50 -19.98 0.47 10.35
C ALA A 50 -21.04 -0.29 11.15
N ALA A 51 -20.67 -0.91 12.28
CA ALA A 51 -21.61 -1.57 13.18
C ALA A 51 -22.53 -0.57 13.90
N GLU A 52 -22.05 0.64 14.22
CA GLU A 52 -22.77 1.66 14.98
C GLU A 52 -23.72 2.47 14.09
N PHE A 53 -23.26 2.94 12.91
CA PHE A 53 -24.01 3.88 12.05
C PHE A 53 -24.62 3.22 10.81
N GLY A 54 -24.34 1.96 10.58
CA GLY A 54 -24.86 1.18 9.47
C GLY A 54 -24.03 1.29 8.17
N ILE A 55 -24.17 0.27 7.34
CA ILE A 55 -23.34 0.09 6.13
C ILE A 55 -23.51 1.21 5.08
N VAL A 56 -24.72 1.76 4.93
CA VAL A 56 -24.99 2.80 3.92
C VAL A 56 -24.26 4.11 4.27
N HIS A 57 -24.31 4.54 5.54
CA HIS A 57 -23.51 5.67 6.02
C HIS A 57 -22.03 5.47 5.75
N PHE A 58 -21.58 4.24 5.94
CA PHE A 58 -20.21 3.88 5.77
C PHE A 58 -19.76 3.89 4.29
N LEU A 59 -20.59 3.41 3.37
CA LEU A 59 -20.35 3.53 1.92
C LEU A 59 -20.23 5.00 1.47
N GLN A 60 -20.95 5.92 2.12
CA GLN A 60 -20.80 7.35 1.91
C GLN A 60 -19.39 7.83 2.31
N VAL A 61 -18.89 7.42 3.48
CA VAL A 61 -17.55 7.77 3.96
C VAL A 61 -16.47 7.26 2.99
N ILE A 62 -16.58 6.01 2.51
CA ILE A 62 -15.69 5.44 1.49
C ILE A 62 -15.73 6.26 0.20
N TYR A 63 -16.92 6.58 -0.31
CA TYR A 63 -17.08 7.37 -1.53
C TYR A 63 -16.39 8.74 -1.39
N GLU A 64 -16.62 9.41 -0.28
CA GLU A 64 -16.03 10.72 0.00
C GLU A 64 -14.51 10.64 0.17
N GLN A 65 -13.99 9.61 0.86
CA GLN A 65 -12.57 9.33 0.98
C GLN A 65 -11.92 9.25 -0.42
N ARG A 66 -12.47 8.42 -1.31
CA ARG A 66 -11.95 8.25 -2.67
C ARG A 66 -11.95 9.57 -3.43
N ARG A 67 -13.06 10.30 -3.40
CA ARG A 67 -13.20 11.60 -4.07
C ARG A 67 -12.17 12.63 -3.59
N MET A 68 -11.80 12.60 -2.32
CA MET A 68 -10.85 13.54 -1.73
C MET A 68 -9.40 13.14 -1.97
N LEU A 69 -9.11 11.85 -1.92
CA LEU A 69 -7.73 11.37 -1.88
C LEU A 69 -7.17 11.00 -3.26
N LEU A 70 -7.99 10.58 -4.23
CA LEU A 70 -7.50 10.27 -5.57
C LEU A 70 -6.81 11.48 -6.24
N PRO A 71 -7.32 12.73 -6.15
CA PRO A 71 -6.57 13.88 -6.66
C PRO A 71 -5.22 14.12 -5.96
N VAL A 72 -5.08 13.69 -4.70
CA VAL A 72 -3.78 13.74 -4.00
C VAL A 72 -2.83 12.71 -4.59
N VAL A 73 -3.30 11.47 -4.80
CA VAL A 73 -2.52 10.40 -5.44
C VAL A 73 -2.03 10.83 -6.83
N GLU A 74 -2.91 11.40 -7.65
CA GLU A 74 -2.57 11.89 -8.99
C GLU A 74 -1.49 12.97 -8.97
N ARG A 75 -1.54 13.94 -8.03
CA ARG A 75 -0.50 14.97 -7.89
C ARG A 75 0.87 14.43 -7.52
N HIS A 76 0.93 13.23 -6.98
CA HIS A 76 2.17 12.53 -6.63
C HIS A 76 2.54 11.45 -7.67
N ASP A 77 1.96 11.47 -8.87
CA ASP A 77 2.17 10.46 -9.92
C ASP A 77 1.94 9.02 -9.42
N GLY A 78 1.03 8.86 -8.46
CA GLY A 78 0.64 7.56 -7.91
C GLY A 78 -0.32 6.83 -8.85
N VAL A 79 -0.17 5.53 -8.94
CA VAL A 79 -1.07 4.64 -9.71
C VAL A 79 -2.00 3.93 -8.75
N LEU A 80 -3.31 4.14 -8.90
CA LEU A 80 -4.30 3.35 -8.20
C LEU A 80 -4.39 1.97 -8.84
N VAL A 81 -4.07 0.92 -8.07
CA VAL A 81 -4.22 -0.48 -8.51
C VAL A 81 -5.64 -0.94 -8.27
N LYS A 82 -6.11 -0.82 -7.04
CA LYS A 82 -7.48 -1.19 -6.66
C LYS A 82 -7.95 -0.50 -5.38
N CYS A 83 -9.27 -0.47 -5.21
CA CYS A 83 -9.91 -0.13 -3.95
C CYS A 83 -10.72 -1.34 -3.48
N GLU A 84 -10.47 -1.80 -2.27
CA GLU A 84 -11.25 -2.85 -1.61
C GLU A 84 -11.82 -2.29 -0.31
N ALA A 85 -13.15 -2.21 -0.24
CA ALA A 85 -13.83 -1.51 0.86
C ALA A 85 -13.23 -0.12 1.12
N ASP A 86 -12.63 0.09 2.29
CA ASP A 86 -11.97 1.33 2.72
C ASP A 86 -10.47 1.39 2.42
N SER A 87 -9.90 0.28 1.94
CA SER A 87 -8.50 0.22 1.56
C SER A 87 -8.26 0.68 0.13
N MET A 88 -7.14 1.37 -0.10
CA MET A 88 -6.61 1.66 -1.42
C MET A 88 -5.20 1.09 -1.56
N MET A 89 -4.96 0.33 -2.64
CA MET A 89 -3.64 -0.11 -3.06
C MET A 89 -3.09 0.82 -4.11
N LEU A 90 -1.94 1.41 -3.83
CA LEU A 90 -1.30 2.43 -4.66
C LEU A 90 0.12 2.01 -5.01
N LEU A 91 0.58 2.35 -6.22
CA LEU A 91 1.97 2.18 -6.64
C LEU A 91 2.64 3.52 -6.92
N PHE A 92 3.91 3.62 -6.53
CA PHE A 92 4.77 4.77 -6.80
C PHE A 92 6.14 4.30 -7.28
N ARG A 93 6.85 5.11 -8.06
CA ARG A 93 8.21 4.74 -8.51
C ARG A 93 9.24 4.79 -7.38
N ARG A 94 9.00 5.58 -6.33
CA ARG A 94 9.93 5.77 -5.22
C ARG A 94 9.19 5.75 -3.87
N PRO A 95 9.76 5.13 -2.83
CA PRO A 95 9.12 5.09 -1.52
C PRO A 95 8.96 6.48 -0.90
N ALA A 96 9.89 7.39 -1.12
CA ALA A 96 9.76 8.78 -0.66
C ALA A 96 8.54 9.50 -1.26
N THR A 97 8.21 9.23 -2.52
CA THR A 97 6.99 9.79 -3.16
C THR A 97 5.73 9.20 -2.52
N ALA A 98 5.72 7.90 -2.21
CA ALA A 98 4.62 7.26 -1.50
C ALA A 98 4.41 7.88 -0.10
N VAL A 99 5.50 8.09 0.65
CA VAL A 99 5.45 8.71 2.00
C VAL A 99 4.96 10.15 1.90
N ARG A 100 5.46 10.96 0.96
CA ARG A 100 4.98 12.35 0.76
C ARG A 100 3.50 12.38 0.38
N CYS A 101 3.04 11.48 -0.49
CA CYS A 101 1.64 11.33 -0.82
C CYS A 101 0.80 11.00 0.42
N ALA A 102 1.24 10.04 1.23
CA ALA A 102 0.57 9.65 2.47
C ALA A 102 0.44 10.83 3.45
N LEU A 103 1.50 11.62 3.63
CA LEU A 103 1.47 12.84 4.46
C LEU A 103 0.44 13.85 3.94
N ASP A 104 0.39 14.10 2.63
CA ASP A 104 -0.56 15.03 2.05
C ASP A 104 -1.99 14.50 2.08
N MET A 105 -2.20 13.18 1.97
CA MET A 105 -3.49 12.55 2.20
C MET A 105 -3.97 12.78 3.64
N GLN A 106 -3.11 12.58 4.64
CA GLN A 106 -3.44 12.81 6.06
C GLN A 106 -3.74 14.30 6.33
N ARG A 107 -2.97 15.23 5.75
CA ARG A 107 -3.24 16.68 5.83
C ARG A 107 -4.60 17.04 5.22
N THR A 108 -4.92 16.47 4.06
CA THR A 108 -6.21 16.65 3.39
C THR A 108 -7.36 16.16 4.27
N CYS A 109 -7.23 14.97 4.85
CA CYS A 109 -8.20 14.43 5.81
C CYS A 109 -8.36 15.35 7.01
N ALA A 110 -7.27 15.82 7.63
CA ALA A 110 -7.31 16.70 8.79
C ALA A 110 -8.03 18.02 8.49
N GLN A 111 -7.78 18.65 7.34
CA GLN A 111 -8.47 19.88 6.92
C GLN A 111 -9.98 19.68 6.75
N ILE A 112 -10.38 18.58 6.16
CA ILE A 112 -11.80 18.29 5.91
C ILE A 112 -12.51 17.89 7.19
N ASN A 113 -11.87 17.11 8.05
CA ASN A 113 -12.39 16.69 9.34
C ASN A 113 -12.75 17.89 10.27
N GLN A 114 -12.08 19.04 10.11
CA GLN A 114 -12.43 20.26 10.88
C GLN A 114 -13.88 20.73 10.67
N ARG A 115 -14.51 20.33 9.57
CA ARG A 115 -15.89 20.73 9.20
C ARG A 115 -16.89 19.58 9.30
N ARG A 116 -16.47 18.44 9.87
CA ARG A 116 -17.25 17.21 9.95
C ARG A 116 -17.56 16.85 11.40
N ARG A 117 -18.60 16.08 11.58
CA ARG A 117 -18.85 15.42 12.85
C ARG A 117 -17.77 14.36 13.08
N VAL A 118 -17.50 14.04 14.32
CA VAL A 118 -16.47 13.06 14.70
C VAL A 118 -16.73 11.69 14.08
N GLU A 119 -18.00 11.31 13.94
CA GLU A 119 -18.43 10.04 13.32
C GLU A 119 -18.05 9.94 11.83
N GLU A 120 -17.97 11.09 11.16
CA GLU A 120 -17.68 11.22 9.73
C GLU A 120 -16.18 11.47 9.45
N HIS A 121 -15.35 11.51 10.50
CA HIS A 121 -13.92 11.74 10.31
C HIS A 121 -13.28 10.61 9.51
N VAL A 122 -12.53 10.98 8.48
CA VAL A 122 -11.64 10.12 7.70
C VAL A 122 -10.28 10.11 8.39
N LEU A 123 -9.90 8.98 8.95
CA LEU A 123 -8.64 8.80 9.69
C LEU A 123 -7.85 7.69 9.01
N LEU A 124 -6.71 8.01 8.42
CA LEU A 124 -5.92 7.07 7.64
C LEU A 124 -4.75 6.50 8.43
N GLY A 125 -4.62 5.16 8.43
CA GLY A 125 -3.36 4.44 8.57
C GLY A 125 -2.76 4.17 7.19
N VAL A 126 -1.43 4.16 7.07
CA VAL A 126 -0.74 3.89 5.81
C VAL A 126 0.45 2.98 6.04
N GLY A 127 0.54 1.91 5.24
CA GLY A 127 1.71 1.03 5.16
C GLY A 127 2.40 1.19 3.80
N VAL A 128 3.73 1.31 3.79
CA VAL A 128 4.53 1.45 2.57
C VAL A 128 5.62 0.41 2.53
N GLY A 129 5.65 -0.39 1.46
CA GLY A 129 6.72 -1.31 1.11
C GLY A 129 7.48 -0.84 -0.13
N PHE A 130 8.67 -1.40 -0.37
CA PHE A 130 9.43 -1.14 -1.58
C PHE A 130 10.25 -2.35 -1.98
N GLY A 131 10.09 -2.80 -3.21
CA GLY A 131 10.89 -3.92 -3.71
C GLY A 131 10.38 -4.49 -5.02
N PRO A 132 10.96 -5.63 -5.43
CA PRO A 132 10.49 -6.35 -6.59
C PRO A 132 9.12 -6.95 -6.35
N LEU A 133 8.27 -6.86 -7.36
CA LEU A 133 6.96 -7.46 -7.41
C LEU A 133 6.64 -7.97 -8.81
N LEU A 134 5.69 -8.88 -8.91
CA LEU A 134 5.11 -9.30 -10.19
C LEU A 134 3.90 -8.43 -10.48
N ARG A 135 3.97 -7.61 -11.52
CA ARG A 135 2.83 -6.83 -12.02
C ARG A 135 2.16 -7.58 -13.15
N VAL A 136 1.05 -8.23 -12.84
CA VAL A 136 0.35 -9.12 -13.76
C VAL A 136 -0.63 -8.37 -14.66
N SER A 137 -1.31 -7.38 -14.09
CA SER A 137 -2.26 -6.51 -14.80
C SER A 137 -2.25 -5.10 -14.19
N ASP A 138 -3.17 -4.26 -14.63
CA ASP A 138 -3.35 -2.94 -14.02
C ASP A 138 -3.97 -3.01 -12.61
N HIS A 139 -4.55 -4.18 -12.25
CA HIS A 139 -5.29 -4.38 -11.00
C HIS A 139 -4.70 -5.47 -10.11
N GLU A 140 -3.60 -6.13 -10.53
CA GLU A 140 -3.02 -7.25 -9.79
C GLU A 140 -1.50 -7.19 -9.72
N VAL A 141 -1.01 -7.23 -8.47
CA VAL A 141 0.41 -7.29 -8.13
C VAL A 141 0.65 -8.30 -7.01
N PHE A 142 1.78 -9.01 -7.06
CA PHE A 142 2.19 -10.00 -6.07
C PHE A 142 3.63 -9.76 -5.65
N GLY A 143 3.92 -9.88 -4.36
CA GLY A 143 5.29 -9.75 -3.85
C GLY A 143 5.33 -9.72 -2.33
N ALA A 144 6.50 -10.00 -1.76
CA ALA A 144 6.70 -9.96 -0.31
C ALA A 144 6.42 -8.55 0.26
N GLU A 145 6.91 -7.51 -0.40
CA GLU A 145 6.69 -6.12 -0.01
C GLU A 145 5.23 -5.68 -0.19
N VAL A 146 4.46 -6.29 -1.11
CA VAL A 146 3.02 -6.07 -1.23
C VAL A 146 2.32 -6.58 0.03
N ASN A 147 2.62 -7.81 0.44
CA ASN A 147 2.04 -8.41 1.66
C ASN A 147 2.44 -7.63 2.92
N ALA A 148 3.71 -7.21 3.00
CA ALA A 148 4.20 -6.43 4.14
C ALA A 148 3.51 -5.05 4.23
N ALA A 149 3.37 -4.35 3.11
CA ALA A 149 2.70 -3.05 3.06
C ALA A 149 1.21 -3.16 3.42
N SER A 150 0.50 -4.18 2.91
CA SER A 150 -0.88 -4.48 3.30
C SER A 150 -0.99 -4.70 4.80
N LYS A 151 -0.17 -5.60 5.35
CA LYS A 151 -0.15 -5.89 6.80
C LYS A 151 0.11 -4.64 7.64
N LEU A 152 1.06 -3.79 7.21
CA LEU A 152 1.37 -2.55 7.92
C LEU A 152 0.21 -1.55 7.85
N GLY A 153 -0.40 -1.37 6.68
CA GLY A 153 -1.45 -0.37 6.47
C GLY A 153 -2.79 -0.77 7.08
N GLU A 154 -3.17 -2.04 6.91
CA GLU A 154 -4.51 -2.52 7.25
C GLU A 154 -4.61 -3.05 8.69
N ASP A 155 -3.56 -3.71 9.20
CA ASP A 155 -3.63 -4.36 10.52
C ASP A 155 -2.85 -3.62 11.62
N VAL A 156 -1.80 -2.86 11.26
CA VAL A 156 -0.84 -2.32 12.24
C VAL A 156 -0.97 -0.81 12.41
N ALA A 157 -1.05 -0.07 11.31
CA ALA A 157 -1.08 1.38 11.33
C ALA A 157 -2.34 1.91 12.02
N ARG A 158 -2.13 2.85 12.93
CA ARG A 158 -3.21 3.60 13.58
C ARG A 158 -3.53 4.86 12.78
N ALA A 159 -4.62 5.51 13.17
CA ALA A 159 -4.98 6.82 12.63
C ALA A 159 -3.81 7.81 12.67
N GLY A 160 -3.46 8.35 11.52
CA GLY A 160 -2.37 9.32 11.39
C GLY A 160 -0.97 8.71 11.32
N GLU A 161 -0.82 7.39 11.37
CA GLU A 161 0.49 6.73 11.26
C GLU A 161 0.84 6.39 9.81
N ILE A 162 2.12 6.54 9.49
CA ILE A 162 2.73 6.04 8.26
C ILE A 162 3.81 5.06 8.68
N LEU A 163 3.66 3.81 8.26
CA LEU A 163 4.58 2.73 8.57
C LEU A 163 5.30 2.31 7.28
N VAL A 164 6.58 2.00 7.39
CA VAL A 164 7.38 1.58 6.23
C VAL A 164 8.13 0.29 6.55
N THR A 165 8.33 -0.55 5.53
CA THR A 165 9.21 -1.71 5.63
C THR A 165 10.68 -1.29 5.70
N ASP A 166 11.56 -2.21 6.14
CA ASP A 166 13.00 -1.94 6.20
C ASP A 166 13.58 -1.62 4.81
N LEU A 167 13.12 -2.29 3.75
CA LEU A 167 13.53 -2.02 2.38
C LEU A 167 13.08 -0.63 1.89
N ALA A 168 11.85 -0.22 2.23
CA ALA A 168 11.37 1.11 1.88
C ALA A 168 12.17 2.20 2.61
N ARG A 169 12.45 2.02 3.92
CA ARG A 169 13.29 2.93 4.71
C ARG A 169 14.71 3.00 4.15
N ALA A 170 15.35 1.86 3.91
CA ALA A 170 16.71 1.81 3.36
C ALA A 170 16.80 2.56 2.03
N ALA A 171 15.87 2.32 1.12
CA ALA A 171 15.84 3.02 -0.17
C ALA A 171 15.64 4.53 -0.04
N MET A 172 14.89 5.00 0.97
CA MET A 172 14.76 6.44 1.26
C MET A 172 16.07 7.04 1.76
N ILE A 173 16.76 6.35 2.67
CA ILE A 173 18.07 6.78 3.20
C ILE A 173 19.13 6.81 2.08
N ASP A 174 19.21 5.75 1.27
CA ASP A 174 20.15 5.63 0.15
C ASP A 174 19.92 6.71 -0.93
N ALA A 175 18.68 7.16 -1.09
CA ALA A 175 18.32 8.27 -1.97
C ALA A 175 18.65 9.66 -1.37
N GLY A 176 19.17 9.72 -0.14
CA GLY A 176 19.48 10.99 0.55
C GLY A 176 18.24 11.76 1.01
N GLU A 177 17.11 11.10 1.19
CA GLU A 177 15.90 11.75 1.69
C GLU A 177 16.07 12.14 3.16
N THR A 178 16.07 13.43 3.40
CA THR A 178 16.17 14.04 4.74
C THR A 178 14.82 14.58 5.19
N GLY A 179 14.68 14.90 6.48
CA GLY A 179 13.42 15.43 7.02
C GLY A 179 12.50 14.35 7.60
N TYR A 180 13.03 13.13 7.77
CA TYR A 180 12.31 12.01 8.39
C TYR A 180 13.11 11.42 9.54
N GLU A 181 12.43 11.12 10.64
CA GLU A 181 12.91 10.23 11.70
C GLU A 181 12.13 8.93 11.67
N TYR A 182 12.76 7.86 12.16
CA TYR A 182 12.17 6.52 12.13
C TYR A 182 12.22 5.89 13.52
N THR A 183 11.06 5.42 13.98
CA THR A 183 10.97 4.60 15.20
C THR A 183 10.72 3.15 14.81
N GLU A 184 11.59 2.24 15.24
CA GLU A 184 11.42 0.80 14.96
C GLU A 184 10.18 0.25 15.66
N LEU A 185 9.41 -0.55 14.92
CA LEU A 185 8.29 -1.30 15.44
C LEU A 185 8.80 -2.66 15.95
N GLY A 186 8.39 -3.07 17.14
CA GLY A 186 8.76 -4.36 17.71
C GLY A 186 8.02 -5.56 17.13
N GLN A 187 7.56 -5.47 15.86
CA GLN A 187 6.79 -6.55 15.23
C GLN A 187 7.13 -6.69 13.75
N GLU A 188 7.05 -7.95 13.28
CA GLU A 188 7.21 -8.30 11.88
C GLU A 188 5.91 -8.05 11.10
N ALA A 189 6.04 -7.73 9.81
CA ALA A 189 4.93 -7.74 8.85
C ALA A 189 5.25 -8.71 7.72
N GLY A 190 4.25 -9.35 7.17
CA GLY A 190 4.40 -10.46 6.21
C GLY A 190 5.38 -10.15 5.07
N GLY A 191 6.59 -10.70 5.15
CA GLY A 191 7.67 -10.47 4.20
C GLY A 191 8.72 -9.43 4.63
N SER A 192 8.48 -8.65 5.68
CA SER A 192 9.45 -7.70 6.24
C SER A 192 9.69 -8.00 7.73
N PRO A 193 10.94 -8.38 8.10
CA PRO A 193 11.27 -8.71 9.50
C PRO A 193 11.37 -7.48 10.39
N ARG A 194 11.68 -6.31 9.83
CA ARG A 194 11.79 -5.04 10.55
C ARG A 194 10.95 -3.97 9.88
N ASN A 195 10.27 -3.17 10.69
CA ASN A 195 9.35 -2.14 10.20
C ASN A 195 9.47 -0.89 11.05
N TRP A 196 9.11 0.26 10.48
CA TRP A 196 9.39 1.55 11.06
C TRP A 196 8.19 2.48 10.95
N ARG A 197 7.97 3.28 12.00
CA ARG A 197 7.08 4.43 11.93
C ARG A 197 7.86 5.64 11.45
N VAL A 198 7.29 6.35 10.50
CA VAL A 198 7.87 7.59 9.95
C VAL A 198 7.37 8.80 10.74
N HIS A 199 8.27 9.68 11.10
CA HIS A 199 8.00 10.99 11.68
C HIS A 199 8.57 12.06 10.77
N LEU A 200 7.82 13.14 10.57
CA LEU A 200 8.32 14.33 9.88
C LEU A 200 9.08 15.20 10.88
N LEU A 201 10.29 15.63 10.51
CA LEU A 201 11.14 16.56 11.29
C LEU A 201 10.63 17.99 11.22
#